data_690874a59787c14858386713112965a6
#
_entry.id   690874a59787c14858386713112965a6
#
_cell.length_a   1.000
_cell.length_b   1.000
_cell.length_c   1.000
_cell.angle_alpha   90.00
_cell.angle_beta   90.00
_cell.angle_gamma   90.00
#
_symmetry.space_group_name_H-M   'P 1'
#
loop_
_entity.id
_entity.type
_entity.pdbx_description
1 polymer ?
#
loop_
_entity_poly.entity_id
_entity_poly.type
_entity_poly.pdbx_seq_one_letter_code
_entity_poly.pdbx_strand_id
1 'polypeptide(L)'
;MTGTSYSAQAKKRAPLHIKPEAVASLNPSACLALPQSPASRASLEEALRWIFPSPVYQAIEDECKTFQMRDHRISFNQAELQMLFDARKLSQPETPPVAWCNAFAVYEEKEEGLRRRPIFEPLVNDIIARSVNPLLSVRTTYTPREDIRRAVFLSECGAQFDYSAWFDQIPLHPELRKFFGVSTASGTFVLPLLAMGFKPSCQVAQALTNSIRDVNIANVFSGSCVDNVLFTGSRADVTAASTSFIQRSESVGARLKSKTIELRTAYDFLGEHYDHVAKTRCLSQKTADKAHYALNFLRQRKPSTTKQLRAIYGLLLYAAGTLRIVVARFHWAMRFMSWFASTPEDRLHVIPSDVRTELVCWAQVASENTPVAVWEEEVEVDLTIYTDASATGWGAISVSKGGSVLCLSQPWTVHDHAAWNLSSSVAAEPLAIRKAVAALVPRTARRVLLYTDHESFCFASEKSWGKAYAYSCALQFLASYGTKFDIRHIAGEFNPADVLSRARHMPGSFTGPPLLPVTAVGDSVFNSREEGERGQMG
;
A
#
# COMPACT_ATOMS: atom_id res chain seq x y z
N MET A 1 0.99 -12.88 -10.98
CA MET A 1 0.61 -14.26 -11.38
C MET A 1 1.16 -14.46 -12.79
N THR A 2 2.30 -15.09 -12.92
CA THR A 2 2.85 -15.52 -14.21
C THR A 2 1.98 -16.65 -14.72
N GLY A 3 1.45 -16.52 -15.94
CA GLY A 3 0.38 -17.38 -16.45
C GLY A 3 0.81 -18.71 -17.04
N THR A 4 1.90 -19.31 -16.62
CA THR A 4 2.20 -20.70 -16.94
C THR A 4 1.41 -21.60 -15.98
N SER A 5 0.30 -22.15 -16.44
CA SER A 5 -0.40 -23.20 -15.71
C SER A 5 0.45 -24.47 -15.72
N TYR A 6 1.38 -24.56 -14.77
CA TYR A 6 2.10 -25.81 -14.56
C TYR A 6 1.13 -26.96 -14.35
N SER A 7 1.36 -28.09 -15.02
CA SER A 7 0.55 -29.29 -14.81
C SER A 7 0.60 -29.71 -13.35
N ALA A 8 -0.45 -30.38 -12.87
CA ALA A 8 -0.49 -30.91 -11.51
C ALA A 8 0.73 -31.82 -11.21
N GLN A 9 1.28 -32.45 -12.23
CA GLN A 9 2.45 -33.31 -12.16
C GLN A 9 3.76 -32.49 -12.01
N ALA A 10 3.89 -31.34 -12.68
CA ALA A 10 5.02 -30.44 -12.49
C ALA A 10 5.01 -29.80 -11.09
N LYS A 11 3.84 -29.44 -10.58
CA LYS A 11 3.69 -28.94 -9.19
C LYS A 11 4.12 -29.97 -8.16
N LYS A 12 3.75 -31.25 -8.33
CA LYS A 12 4.16 -32.34 -7.41
C LYS A 12 5.67 -32.59 -7.40
N ARG A 13 6.40 -32.27 -8.47
CA ARG A 13 7.86 -32.48 -8.62
C ARG A 13 8.70 -31.28 -8.25
N ALA A 14 8.11 -30.11 -8.01
CA ALA A 14 8.86 -28.91 -7.66
C ALA A 14 9.61 -29.11 -6.32
N PRO A 15 10.94 -28.85 -6.27
CA PRO A 15 11.74 -29.08 -5.07
C PRO A 15 11.38 -28.11 -3.94
N LEU A 16 11.58 -28.56 -2.69
CA LEU A 16 11.54 -27.67 -1.54
C LEU A 16 12.76 -26.73 -1.59
N HIS A 17 12.49 -25.43 -1.42
CA HIS A 17 13.56 -24.42 -1.34
C HIS A 17 14.07 -24.33 0.10
N ILE A 18 15.23 -24.88 0.35
CA ILE A 18 15.91 -24.88 1.64
C ILE A 18 17.33 -24.33 1.42
N LYS A 19 17.78 -23.43 2.30
CA LYS A 19 19.13 -22.86 2.32
C LYS A 19 19.78 -23.16 3.68
N PRO A 20 20.41 -24.33 3.85
CA PRO A 20 20.97 -24.74 5.15
C PRO A 20 22.02 -23.79 5.69
N GLU A 21 22.80 -23.14 4.82
CA GLU A 21 23.86 -22.19 5.17
C GLU A 21 23.33 -20.91 5.85
N ALA A 22 22.05 -20.59 5.67
CA ALA A 22 21.42 -19.40 6.26
C ALA A 22 20.77 -19.69 7.62
N VAL A 23 20.58 -20.96 7.99
CA VAL A 23 19.82 -21.35 9.18
C VAL A 23 20.51 -20.88 10.46
N ALA A 24 19.75 -20.09 11.27
CA ALA A 24 20.19 -19.56 12.56
C ALA A 24 21.54 -18.80 12.52
N SER A 25 21.89 -18.19 11.40
CA SER A 25 23.18 -17.51 11.24
C SER A 25 23.26 -16.17 11.97
N LEU A 26 22.10 -15.49 12.18
CA LEU A 26 22.02 -14.19 12.83
C LEU A 26 22.12 -14.31 14.35
N ASN A 27 22.83 -13.36 14.96
CA ASN A 27 22.77 -13.10 16.39
C ASN A 27 21.90 -11.85 16.68
N PRO A 28 20.60 -12.01 17.01
CA PRO A 28 19.71 -10.87 17.23
C PRO A 28 20.14 -9.98 18.41
N SER A 29 20.75 -10.56 19.45
CA SER A 29 21.25 -9.79 20.61
C SER A 29 22.43 -8.90 20.22
N ALA A 30 23.29 -9.32 19.29
CA ALA A 30 24.39 -8.50 18.80
C ALA A 30 23.90 -7.25 18.04
N CYS A 31 22.69 -7.30 17.45
CA CYS A 31 22.10 -6.14 16.80
C CYS A 31 21.83 -4.99 17.78
N LEU A 32 21.56 -5.26 19.06
CA LEU A 32 21.41 -4.22 20.09
C LEU A 32 22.71 -3.48 20.39
N ALA A 33 23.85 -4.13 20.18
CA ALA A 33 25.17 -3.54 20.41
C ALA A 33 25.65 -2.66 19.24
N LEU A 34 24.99 -2.73 18.07
CA LEU A 34 25.32 -1.89 16.93
C LEU A 34 25.05 -0.41 17.25
N PRO A 35 25.92 0.53 16.82
CA PRO A 35 25.61 1.95 16.84
C PRO A 35 24.38 2.22 15.98
N GLN A 36 23.33 2.80 16.55
CA GLN A 36 22.06 3.03 15.87
C GLN A 36 21.30 4.18 16.51
N SER A 37 20.33 4.75 15.78
CA SER A 37 19.46 5.79 16.31
C SER A 37 18.59 5.29 17.48
N PRO A 38 18.18 6.18 18.40
CA PRO A 38 17.27 5.81 19.48
C PRO A 38 15.98 5.18 18.99
N ALA A 39 15.47 5.64 17.85
CA ALA A 39 14.24 5.10 17.25
C ALA A 39 14.43 3.66 16.73
N SER A 40 15.55 3.38 16.05
CA SER A 40 15.89 2.01 15.60
C SER A 40 16.06 1.08 16.78
N ARG A 41 16.76 1.52 17.84
CA ARG A 41 16.95 0.75 19.07
C ARG A 41 15.63 0.41 19.74
N ALA A 42 14.76 1.41 19.99
CA ALA A 42 13.47 1.19 20.63
C ALA A 42 12.58 0.22 19.83
N SER A 43 12.56 0.38 18.49
CA SER A 43 11.84 -0.54 17.61
C SER A 43 12.39 -1.97 17.67
N LEU A 44 13.71 -2.13 17.77
CA LEU A 44 14.36 -3.43 17.90
C LEU A 44 14.02 -4.07 19.24
N GLU A 45 14.16 -3.36 20.35
CA GLU A 45 13.83 -3.84 21.70
C GLU A 45 12.37 -4.30 21.77
N GLU A 46 11.44 -3.53 21.20
CA GLU A 46 10.05 -3.93 21.11
C GLU A 46 9.86 -5.21 20.28
N ALA A 47 10.55 -5.35 19.17
CA ALA A 47 10.39 -6.50 18.27
C ALA A 47 11.02 -7.78 18.85
N LEU A 48 12.14 -7.68 19.58
CA LEU A 48 12.85 -8.83 20.15
C LEU A 48 12.02 -9.59 21.21
N ARG A 49 11.01 -8.97 21.81
CA ARG A 49 10.05 -9.64 22.71
C ARG A 49 9.33 -10.83 22.06
N TRP A 50 9.30 -10.91 20.72
CA TRP A 50 8.68 -11.99 19.97
C TRP A 50 9.61 -13.19 19.71
N ILE A 51 10.91 -13.05 19.97
CA ILE A 51 11.89 -14.13 19.77
C ILE A 51 12.70 -14.47 21.02
N PHE A 52 12.51 -13.69 22.11
CA PHE A 52 13.08 -13.96 23.43
C PHE A 52 11.98 -14.07 24.49
N PRO A 53 12.24 -14.75 25.62
CA PRO A 53 11.31 -14.82 26.75
C PRO A 53 10.89 -13.41 27.20
N SER A 54 9.59 -13.21 27.29
CA SER A 54 9.00 -11.90 27.59
C SER A 54 7.59 -12.04 28.12
N PRO A 55 6.98 -11.00 28.72
CA PRO A 55 5.60 -11.00 29.17
C PRO A 55 4.57 -11.33 28.08
N VAL A 56 4.94 -11.14 26.78
CA VAL A 56 4.12 -11.51 25.62
C VAL A 56 3.77 -12.99 25.66
N TYR A 57 4.74 -13.85 25.93
CA TYR A 57 4.53 -15.30 25.91
C TYR A 57 3.78 -15.81 27.13
N GLN A 58 3.89 -15.14 28.28
CA GLN A 58 3.02 -15.41 29.41
C GLN A 58 1.56 -15.07 29.06
N ALA A 59 1.32 -13.92 28.41
CA ALA A 59 -0.03 -13.55 27.95
C ALA A 59 -0.57 -14.57 26.92
N ILE A 60 0.25 -15.03 25.98
CA ILE A 60 -0.15 -16.08 25.02
C ILE A 60 -0.48 -17.39 25.75
N GLU A 61 0.31 -17.80 26.73
CA GLU A 61 0.10 -19.05 27.49
C GLU A 61 -1.18 -18.98 28.31
N ASP A 62 -1.49 -17.83 28.91
CA ASP A 62 -2.74 -17.63 29.66
C ASP A 62 -3.96 -17.67 28.74
N GLU A 63 -3.88 -17.05 27.57
CA GLU A 63 -4.94 -17.11 26.55
C GLU A 63 -5.11 -18.56 26.01
N CYS A 64 -4.03 -19.33 25.83
CA CYS A 64 -4.08 -20.72 25.39
C CYS A 64 -4.91 -21.63 26.33
N LYS A 65 -5.01 -21.29 27.62
CA LYS A 65 -5.78 -22.09 28.61
C LYS A 65 -7.29 -22.01 28.35
N THR A 66 -7.75 -20.93 27.77
CA THR A 66 -9.19 -20.65 27.56
C THR A 66 -9.59 -20.67 26.10
N PHE A 67 -8.64 -20.53 25.19
CA PHE A 67 -8.86 -20.43 23.75
C PHE A 67 -8.84 -21.83 23.09
N GLN A 68 -9.95 -22.20 22.47
CA GLN A 68 -9.98 -23.41 21.66
C GLN A 68 -9.29 -23.17 20.31
N MET A 69 -8.06 -23.66 20.15
CA MET A 69 -7.38 -23.62 18.87
C MET A 69 -8.03 -24.57 17.86
N ARG A 70 -8.03 -24.15 16.60
CA ARG A 70 -8.44 -25.02 15.48
C ARG A 70 -7.45 -26.18 15.29
N ASP A 71 -7.88 -27.23 14.58
CA ASP A 71 -6.98 -28.31 14.18
C ASP A 71 -5.87 -27.80 13.27
N HIS A 72 -4.67 -28.30 13.46
CA HIS A 72 -3.52 -28.00 12.62
C HIS A 72 -3.42 -28.99 11.44
N ARG A 73 -2.82 -28.55 10.35
CA ARG A 73 -2.67 -29.34 9.12
C ARG A 73 -1.23 -29.37 8.64
N ILE A 74 -0.75 -30.56 8.29
CA ILE A 74 0.60 -30.76 7.75
C ILE A 74 0.45 -31.30 6.32
N SER A 75 1.03 -30.58 5.35
CA SER A 75 0.99 -30.92 3.93
C SER A 75 2.32 -31.50 3.40
N PHE A 76 3.29 -31.72 4.28
CA PHE A 76 4.58 -32.35 3.93
C PHE A 76 4.54 -33.84 4.11
N ASN A 77 5.18 -34.58 3.19
CA ASN A 77 5.40 -36.00 3.34
C ASN A 77 6.62 -36.28 4.26
N GLN A 78 6.83 -37.54 4.61
CA GLN A 78 7.89 -37.94 5.56
C GLN A 78 9.29 -37.59 5.05
N ALA A 79 9.58 -37.74 3.76
CA ALA A 79 10.89 -37.39 3.18
C ALA A 79 11.13 -35.87 3.23
N GLU A 80 10.11 -35.07 2.97
CA GLU A 80 10.19 -33.61 3.07
C GLU A 80 10.39 -33.13 4.52
N LEU A 81 9.73 -33.78 5.47
CA LEU A 81 9.93 -33.49 6.90
C LEU A 81 11.36 -33.85 7.34
N GLN A 82 11.91 -34.97 6.84
CA GLN A 82 13.29 -35.33 7.09
C GLN A 82 14.26 -34.30 6.51
N MET A 83 14.03 -33.85 5.27
CA MET A 83 14.85 -32.77 4.67
C MET A 83 14.82 -31.47 5.50
N LEU A 84 13.65 -31.11 6.04
CA LEU A 84 13.50 -29.92 6.90
C LEU A 84 14.23 -30.11 8.25
N PHE A 85 14.22 -31.31 8.80
CA PHE A 85 14.92 -31.67 10.03
C PHE A 85 16.45 -31.66 9.80
N ASP A 86 16.95 -32.30 8.75
CA ASP A 86 18.37 -32.34 8.39
C ASP A 86 18.92 -30.93 8.13
N ALA A 87 18.09 -30.06 7.55
CA ALA A 87 18.40 -28.65 7.34
C ALA A 87 18.24 -27.79 8.60
N ARG A 88 17.95 -28.37 9.76
CA ARG A 88 17.72 -27.67 11.03
C ARG A 88 16.58 -26.63 11.01
N LYS A 89 15.63 -26.78 10.11
CA LYS A 89 14.38 -26.00 10.11
C LYS A 89 13.30 -26.58 11.03
N LEU A 90 13.48 -27.83 11.44
CA LEU A 90 12.76 -28.50 12.51
C LEU A 90 13.77 -29.05 13.52
N SER A 91 13.38 -29.13 14.78
CA SER A 91 14.17 -29.76 15.85
C SER A 91 13.28 -30.61 16.74
N GLN A 92 13.92 -31.50 17.51
CA GLN A 92 13.21 -32.23 18.57
C GLN A 92 12.77 -31.25 19.66
N PRO A 93 11.58 -31.41 20.23
CA PRO A 93 11.10 -30.58 21.33
C PRO A 93 11.86 -30.93 22.63
N GLU A 94 12.39 -29.91 23.30
CA GLU A 94 12.97 -30.05 24.65
C GLU A 94 11.86 -30.13 25.72
N THR A 95 10.71 -29.47 25.43
CA THR A 95 9.49 -29.50 26.23
C THR A 95 8.29 -29.77 25.34
N PRO A 96 7.23 -30.43 25.84
CA PRO A 96 6.03 -30.68 25.04
C PRO A 96 5.46 -29.38 24.47
N PRO A 97 5.08 -29.32 23.18
CA PRO A 97 4.43 -28.17 22.59
C PRO A 97 3.10 -27.85 23.27
N VAL A 98 2.85 -26.56 23.51
CA VAL A 98 1.58 -26.02 24.04
C VAL A 98 0.71 -25.45 22.93
N ALA A 99 1.30 -25.19 21.76
CA ALA A 99 0.59 -24.74 20.58
C ALA A 99 1.23 -25.31 19.29
N TRP A 100 0.47 -25.31 18.21
CA TRP A 100 0.80 -26.00 16.97
C TRP A 100 0.89 -25.05 15.78
N CYS A 101 1.52 -25.52 14.69
CA CYS A 101 1.61 -24.83 13.42
C CYS A 101 0.91 -25.61 12.31
N ASN A 102 0.23 -24.91 11.39
CA ASN A 102 0.02 -25.43 10.06
C ASN A 102 1.36 -25.43 9.30
N ALA A 103 1.63 -26.50 8.55
CA ALA A 103 2.84 -26.59 7.75
C ALA A 103 2.48 -26.99 6.31
N PHE A 104 2.80 -26.12 5.35
CA PHE A 104 2.50 -26.30 3.94
C PHE A 104 3.54 -25.62 3.06
N ALA A 105 3.49 -25.86 1.75
CA ALA A 105 4.39 -25.21 0.81
C ALA A 105 3.64 -24.26 -0.13
N VAL A 106 4.23 -23.10 -0.37
CA VAL A 106 3.79 -22.13 -1.38
C VAL A 106 4.68 -22.25 -2.62
N TYR A 107 4.05 -22.31 -3.79
CA TYR A 107 4.75 -22.37 -5.05
C TYR A 107 5.27 -20.98 -5.44
N GLU A 108 6.54 -20.93 -5.82
CA GLU A 108 7.21 -19.75 -6.36
C GLU A 108 7.79 -20.06 -7.73
N GLU A 109 7.45 -19.22 -8.71
CA GLU A 109 8.08 -19.23 -10.01
C GLU A 109 9.30 -18.31 -10.00
N LYS A 110 10.44 -18.83 -10.42
CA LYS A 110 11.70 -18.13 -10.59
C LYS A 110 12.24 -18.39 -11.99
N GLU A 111 13.25 -17.66 -12.42
CA GLU A 111 13.92 -17.87 -13.71
C GLU A 111 14.44 -19.32 -13.85
N GLU A 112 14.89 -19.91 -12.75
CA GLU A 112 15.39 -21.28 -12.65
C GLU A 112 14.28 -22.35 -12.67
N GLY A 113 13.00 -21.95 -12.62
CA GLY A 113 11.85 -22.84 -12.62
C GLY A 113 10.94 -22.73 -11.39
N LEU A 114 10.02 -23.68 -11.26
CA LEU A 114 9.06 -23.75 -10.17
C LEU A 114 9.71 -24.40 -8.93
N ARG A 115 9.64 -23.73 -7.80
CA ARG A 115 10.08 -24.24 -6.49
C ARG A 115 8.97 -24.12 -5.45
N ARG A 116 9.09 -24.85 -4.35
CA ARG A 116 8.17 -24.78 -3.20
C ARG A 116 8.88 -24.19 -1.99
N ARG A 117 8.31 -23.13 -1.42
CA ARG A 117 8.79 -22.55 -0.16
C ARG A 117 8.02 -23.12 1.01
N PRO A 118 8.67 -23.74 2.02
CA PRO A 118 7.99 -24.22 3.21
C PRO A 118 7.50 -23.02 4.04
N ILE A 119 6.23 -23.08 4.44
CA ILE A 119 5.57 -22.09 5.29
C ILE A 119 5.09 -22.78 6.54
N PHE A 120 5.34 -22.17 7.68
CA PHE A 120 4.81 -22.57 8.96
C PHE A 120 3.94 -21.43 9.51
N GLU A 121 2.67 -21.70 9.72
CA GLU A 121 1.70 -20.74 10.24
C GLU A 121 1.33 -21.16 11.67
N PRO A 122 1.89 -20.52 12.71
CA PRO A 122 1.56 -20.84 14.10
C PRO A 122 0.12 -20.50 14.44
N LEU A 123 -0.60 -21.39 15.10
CA LEU A 123 -1.99 -21.17 15.51
C LEU A 123 -2.12 -20.12 16.62
N VAL A 124 -1.05 -19.77 17.33
CA VAL A 124 -1.00 -18.60 18.21
C VAL A 124 -1.32 -17.29 17.49
N ASN A 125 -1.26 -17.26 16.14
CA ASN A 125 -1.74 -16.14 15.35
C ASN A 125 -3.22 -15.83 15.59
N ASP A 126 -4.04 -16.86 15.85
CA ASP A 126 -5.47 -16.69 16.11
C ASP A 126 -5.70 -15.98 17.45
N ILE A 127 -4.86 -16.28 18.47
CA ILE A 127 -4.84 -15.60 19.76
C ILE A 127 -4.44 -14.13 19.56
N ILE A 128 -3.29 -13.88 18.91
CA ILE A 128 -2.80 -12.53 18.64
C ILE A 128 -3.81 -11.68 17.83
N ALA A 129 -4.56 -12.31 16.93
CA ALA A 129 -5.54 -11.61 16.08
C ALA A 129 -6.81 -11.18 16.84
N ARG A 130 -7.20 -11.91 17.89
CA ARG A 130 -8.45 -11.69 18.63
C ARG A 130 -8.24 -10.99 19.96
N SER A 131 -7.02 -11.05 20.51
CA SER A 131 -6.72 -10.47 21.81
C SER A 131 -6.81 -8.94 21.77
N VAL A 132 -7.41 -8.37 22.79
CA VAL A 132 -7.43 -6.92 23.07
C VAL A 132 -6.25 -6.50 23.96
N ASN A 133 -5.40 -7.45 24.38
CA ASN A 133 -4.23 -7.18 25.20
C ASN A 133 -3.20 -6.35 24.40
N PRO A 134 -2.84 -5.14 24.87
CA PRO A 134 -1.85 -4.30 24.18
C PRO A 134 -0.48 -4.97 23.98
N LEU A 135 -0.11 -5.90 24.87
CA LEU A 135 1.14 -6.68 24.76
C LEU A 135 1.17 -7.53 23.49
N LEU A 136 0.03 -7.96 22.97
CA LEU A 136 -0.10 -8.77 21.76
C LEU A 136 -0.30 -7.92 20.49
N SER A 137 -0.20 -6.59 20.60
CA SER A 137 -0.25 -5.70 19.41
C SER A 137 1.00 -5.86 18.55
N VAL A 138 0.78 -6.06 17.26
CA VAL A 138 1.84 -6.19 16.24
C VAL A 138 1.82 -4.96 15.34
N ARG A 139 2.93 -4.21 15.32
CA ARG A 139 3.08 -3.01 14.48
C ARG A 139 4.38 -3.09 13.72
N THR A 140 4.30 -3.04 12.40
CA THR A 140 5.48 -3.00 11.53
C THR A 140 5.55 -1.65 10.83
N THR A 141 6.66 -0.94 11.01
CA THR A 141 6.89 0.34 10.36
C THR A 141 7.86 0.14 9.20
N TYR A 142 7.36 0.25 7.99
CA TYR A 142 8.16 0.21 6.77
C TYR A 142 8.61 1.61 6.39
N THR A 143 9.68 1.69 5.59
CA THR A 143 10.07 2.96 4.97
C THR A 143 8.97 3.43 4.02
N PRO A 144 8.43 4.65 4.20
CA PRO A 144 7.40 5.19 3.31
C PRO A 144 7.93 5.29 1.87
N ARG A 145 7.10 4.97 0.89
CA ARG A 145 7.49 5.09 -0.51
C ARG A 145 7.79 6.51 -0.93
N GLU A 146 7.10 7.47 -0.34
CA GLU A 146 7.32 8.89 -0.61
C GLU A 146 8.73 9.31 -0.20
N ASP A 147 9.25 8.80 0.92
CA ASP A 147 10.62 9.06 1.35
C ASP A 147 11.64 8.47 0.37
N ILE A 148 11.37 7.25 -0.14
CA ILE A 148 12.21 6.61 -1.18
C ILE A 148 12.20 7.46 -2.46
N ARG A 149 11.03 7.88 -2.93
CA ARG A 149 10.86 8.68 -4.15
C ARG A 149 11.57 10.02 -4.05
N ARG A 150 11.42 10.70 -2.90
CA ARG A 150 12.12 11.94 -2.61
C ARG A 150 13.63 11.74 -2.60
N ALA A 151 14.11 10.67 -1.96
CA ALA A 151 15.52 10.35 -1.90
C ALA A 151 16.11 10.06 -3.29
N VAL A 152 15.41 9.31 -4.14
CA VAL A 152 15.81 9.07 -5.54
C VAL A 152 15.88 10.38 -6.34
N PHE A 153 14.92 11.29 -6.13
CA PHE A 153 14.93 12.60 -6.77
C PHE A 153 16.19 13.41 -6.42
N LEU A 154 16.59 13.40 -5.14
CA LEU A 154 17.71 14.18 -4.61
C LEU A 154 19.09 13.56 -4.81
N SER A 155 19.18 12.29 -5.25
CA SER A 155 20.42 11.53 -5.30
C SER A 155 20.87 11.22 -6.72
N GLU A 156 22.15 10.81 -6.85
CA GLU A 156 22.79 10.47 -8.14
C GLU A 156 22.61 9.00 -8.51
N CYS A 157 22.63 8.13 -7.50
CA CYS A 157 22.57 6.68 -7.69
C CYS A 157 22.06 5.96 -6.44
N GLY A 158 21.84 4.64 -6.58
CA GLY A 158 21.52 3.75 -5.47
C GLY A 158 22.30 2.45 -5.51
N ALA A 159 22.37 1.77 -4.36
CA ALA A 159 22.83 0.41 -4.19
C ALA A 159 21.79 -0.39 -3.41
N GLN A 160 21.59 -1.65 -3.82
CA GLN A 160 20.58 -2.52 -3.22
C GLN A 160 21.21 -3.77 -2.65
N PHE A 161 20.63 -4.24 -1.54
CA PHE A 161 21.01 -5.48 -0.90
C PHE A 161 19.76 -6.28 -0.54
N ASP A 162 19.90 -7.59 -0.50
CA ASP A 162 18.85 -8.54 -0.17
C ASP A 162 19.45 -9.63 0.73
N TYR A 163 18.77 -9.94 1.84
CA TYR A 163 19.20 -11.03 2.71
C TYR A 163 18.86 -12.40 2.12
N SER A 164 19.72 -13.37 2.37
CA SER A 164 19.53 -14.76 1.92
C SER A 164 18.62 -15.50 2.89
N ALA A 165 17.38 -15.85 2.49
CA ALA A 165 16.43 -16.57 3.36
C ALA A 165 16.26 -15.93 4.75
N TRP A 166 15.93 -14.63 4.79
CA TRP A 166 16.02 -13.78 5.99
C TRP A 166 15.39 -14.35 7.24
N PHE A 167 14.15 -14.85 7.15
CA PHE A 167 13.46 -15.45 8.31
C PHE A 167 14.17 -16.68 8.86
N ASP A 168 14.83 -17.47 8.00
CA ASP A 168 15.56 -18.66 8.41
C ASP A 168 16.86 -18.34 9.17
N GLN A 169 17.35 -17.10 9.06
CA GLN A 169 18.53 -16.65 9.80
C GLN A 169 18.24 -16.30 11.26
N ILE A 170 16.98 -16.05 11.60
CA ILE A 170 16.55 -15.50 12.89
C ILE A 170 16.16 -16.65 13.82
N PRO A 171 16.97 -16.98 14.85
CA PRO A 171 16.65 -18.04 15.78
C PRO A 171 15.56 -17.62 16.78
N LEU A 172 14.74 -18.60 17.20
CA LEU A 172 13.86 -18.49 18.35
C LEU A 172 14.56 -19.00 19.60
N HIS A 173 14.40 -18.28 20.71
CA HIS A 173 14.89 -18.75 22.01
C HIS A 173 14.32 -20.15 22.33
N PRO A 174 15.08 -21.10 22.87
CA PRO A 174 14.62 -22.46 23.13
C PRO A 174 13.30 -22.56 23.89
N GLU A 175 13.10 -21.74 24.94
CA GLU A 175 11.88 -21.72 25.75
C GLU A 175 10.61 -21.37 24.95
N LEU A 176 10.75 -20.65 23.82
CA LEU A 176 9.61 -20.23 23.00
C LEU A 176 9.17 -21.29 22.01
N ARG A 177 10.03 -22.25 21.70
CA ARG A 177 9.75 -23.28 20.68
C ARG A 177 8.53 -24.12 21.01
N LYS A 178 8.15 -24.26 22.29
CA LYS A 178 6.91 -24.92 22.72
C LYS A 178 5.63 -24.33 22.10
N PHE A 179 5.65 -23.07 21.65
CA PHE A 179 4.52 -22.40 20.98
C PHE A 179 4.47 -22.66 19.46
N PHE A 180 5.44 -23.39 18.94
CA PHE A 180 5.62 -23.59 17.50
C PHE A 180 5.76 -25.09 17.16
N GLY A 181 4.91 -25.93 17.72
CA GLY A 181 4.88 -27.37 17.52
C GLY A 181 4.45 -27.76 16.11
N VAL A 182 5.03 -28.85 15.58
CA VAL A 182 4.67 -29.48 14.31
C VAL A 182 4.44 -30.97 14.60
N SER A 183 3.18 -31.41 14.64
CA SER A 183 2.82 -32.80 14.88
C SER A 183 2.68 -33.55 13.55
N THR A 184 3.35 -34.68 13.43
CA THR A 184 3.39 -35.50 12.24
C THR A 184 3.17 -36.97 12.59
N ALA A 185 2.91 -37.83 11.61
CA ALA A 185 2.82 -39.26 11.82
C ALA A 185 4.13 -39.90 12.33
N SER A 186 5.29 -39.27 12.07
CA SER A 186 6.60 -39.73 12.50
C SER A 186 7.06 -39.15 13.84
N GLY A 187 6.25 -38.31 14.48
CA GLY A 187 6.57 -37.69 15.76
C GLY A 187 6.28 -36.20 15.83
N THR A 188 6.69 -35.61 16.94
CA THR A 188 6.51 -34.20 17.23
C THR A 188 7.83 -33.46 17.05
N PHE A 189 7.76 -32.31 16.37
CA PHE A 189 8.88 -31.41 16.16
C PHE A 189 8.49 -30.00 16.61
N VAL A 190 9.48 -29.09 16.70
CA VAL A 190 9.29 -27.66 16.95
C VAL A 190 10.10 -26.84 15.96
N LEU A 191 9.70 -25.58 15.76
CA LEU A 191 10.47 -24.63 14.95
C LEU A 191 11.55 -23.98 15.79
N PRO A 192 12.83 -24.08 15.41
CA PRO A 192 13.92 -23.36 16.06
C PRO A 192 14.12 -21.95 15.50
N LEU A 193 13.39 -21.55 14.45
CA LEU A 193 13.58 -20.33 13.69
C LEU A 193 12.28 -19.53 13.60
N LEU A 194 12.41 -18.25 13.29
CA LEU A 194 11.27 -17.36 13.09
C LEU A 194 10.42 -17.84 11.90
N ALA A 195 9.19 -18.25 12.19
CA ALA A 195 8.28 -18.79 11.19
C ALA A 195 7.80 -17.71 10.21
N MET A 196 7.92 -17.93 8.91
CA MET A 196 7.47 -16.98 7.88
C MET A 196 5.96 -16.67 7.98
N GLY A 197 5.14 -17.60 8.45
CA GLY A 197 3.71 -17.42 8.68
C GLY A 197 3.33 -16.88 10.07
N PHE A 198 4.28 -16.57 10.95
CA PHE A 198 3.99 -15.99 12.26
C PHE A 198 3.68 -14.50 12.13
N LYS A 199 2.56 -14.05 12.69
CA LYS A 199 2.06 -12.68 12.53
C LYS A 199 3.09 -11.59 12.88
N PRO A 200 3.88 -11.69 13.97
CA PRO A 200 4.93 -10.74 14.30
C PRO A 200 6.21 -10.83 13.44
N SER A 201 6.37 -11.85 12.61
CA SER A 201 7.65 -12.09 11.92
C SER A 201 8.11 -10.92 11.07
N CYS A 202 7.19 -10.22 10.39
CA CYS A 202 7.55 -9.03 9.63
C CYS A 202 8.04 -7.88 10.53
N GLN A 203 7.46 -7.72 11.73
CA GLN A 203 7.92 -6.73 12.71
C GLN A 203 9.35 -7.02 13.17
N VAL A 204 9.63 -8.28 13.53
CA VAL A 204 10.97 -8.71 13.97
C VAL A 204 11.99 -8.54 12.85
N ALA A 205 11.69 -9.08 11.67
CA ALA A 205 12.58 -9.01 10.51
C ALA A 205 12.87 -7.58 10.09
N GLN A 206 11.85 -6.71 10.05
CA GLN A 206 11.99 -5.29 9.71
C GLN A 206 12.82 -4.53 10.74
N ALA A 207 12.60 -4.76 12.04
CA ALA A 207 13.34 -4.10 13.10
C ALA A 207 14.83 -4.48 13.10
N LEU A 208 15.16 -5.75 12.88
CA LEU A 208 16.52 -6.23 12.71
C LEU A 208 17.18 -5.59 11.48
N THR A 209 16.48 -5.56 10.34
CA THR A 209 16.96 -4.91 9.13
C THR A 209 17.19 -3.41 9.36
N ASN A 210 16.27 -2.71 10.04
CA ASN A 210 16.42 -1.29 10.37
C ASN A 210 17.65 -1.06 11.25
N SER A 211 17.87 -1.88 12.27
CA SER A 211 19.04 -1.79 13.15
C SER A 211 20.35 -1.96 12.37
N ILE A 212 20.45 -2.97 11.49
CA ILE A 212 21.68 -3.26 10.74
C ILE A 212 21.96 -2.16 9.70
N ARG A 213 20.93 -1.65 9.00
CA ARG A 213 21.06 -0.63 7.95
C ARG A 213 21.29 0.80 8.48
N ASP A 214 21.12 1.03 9.77
CA ASP A 214 21.26 2.36 10.39
C ASP A 214 22.77 2.72 10.53
N VAL A 215 23.40 3.05 9.42
CA VAL A 215 24.85 3.24 9.28
C VAL A 215 25.32 4.65 9.60
N ASN A 216 24.41 5.59 9.89
CA ASN A 216 24.68 6.98 10.27
C ASN A 216 25.73 7.69 9.39
N ILE A 217 25.57 7.63 8.08
CA ILE A 217 26.38 8.37 7.09
C ILE A 217 25.57 9.56 6.59
N ALA A 218 26.14 10.75 6.71
CA ALA A 218 25.50 11.98 6.25
C ALA A 218 25.20 11.92 4.74
N ASN A 219 24.11 12.57 4.34
CA ASN A 219 23.68 12.70 2.93
C ASN A 219 23.35 11.36 2.23
N VAL A 220 23.20 10.26 2.98
CA VAL A 220 22.69 9.00 2.45
C VAL A 220 21.31 8.74 3.03
N PHE A 221 20.37 8.52 2.14
CA PHE A 221 19.09 7.93 2.54
C PHE A 221 19.22 6.41 2.55
N SER A 222 18.69 5.79 3.60
CA SER A 222 18.56 4.34 3.68
C SER A 222 17.11 3.93 3.84
N GLY A 223 16.61 3.07 2.96
CA GLY A 223 15.27 2.50 2.99
C GLY A 223 15.27 1.00 3.07
N SER A 224 14.23 0.40 3.66
CA SER A 224 14.10 -1.05 3.70
C SER A 224 12.66 -1.54 3.73
N CYS A 225 12.48 -2.75 3.24
CA CYS A 225 11.25 -3.52 3.39
C CYS A 225 11.61 -4.98 3.63
N VAL A 226 11.51 -5.43 4.88
CA VAL A 226 11.86 -6.76 5.39
C VAL A 226 13.30 -7.14 5.05
N ASP A 227 13.52 -7.88 3.96
CA ASP A 227 14.83 -8.39 3.52
C ASP A 227 15.50 -7.51 2.45
N ASN A 228 14.81 -6.51 1.94
CA ASN A 228 15.33 -5.60 0.91
C ASN A 228 15.83 -4.30 1.53
N VAL A 229 17.04 -3.88 1.18
CA VAL A 229 17.68 -2.64 1.65
C VAL A 229 18.12 -1.81 0.44
N LEU A 230 17.91 -0.50 0.52
CA LEU A 230 18.31 0.47 -0.48
C LEU A 230 19.09 1.61 0.17
N PHE A 231 20.23 1.98 -0.41
CA PHE A 231 20.95 3.21 -0.11
C PHE A 231 20.92 4.11 -1.34
N THR A 232 20.65 5.41 -1.16
CA THR A 232 20.73 6.42 -2.23
C THR A 232 21.43 7.67 -1.77
N GLY A 233 22.22 8.30 -2.68
CA GLY A 233 23.02 9.48 -2.38
C GLY A 233 24.02 9.79 -3.50
N SER A 234 25.14 10.44 -3.15
CA SER A 234 26.31 10.52 -4.05
C SER A 234 26.98 9.15 -4.19
N ARG A 235 27.76 8.95 -5.26
CA ARG A 235 28.48 7.68 -5.45
C ARG A 235 29.42 7.33 -4.30
N ALA A 236 30.13 8.33 -3.76
CA ALA A 236 31.05 8.15 -2.67
C ALA A 236 30.34 7.76 -1.38
N ASP A 237 29.28 8.49 -1.02
CA ASP A 237 28.52 8.26 0.21
C ASP A 237 27.76 6.92 0.18
N VAL A 238 27.16 6.55 -0.96
CA VAL A 238 26.49 5.23 -1.13
C VAL A 238 27.51 4.09 -1.01
N THR A 239 28.73 4.25 -1.54
CA THR A 239 29.80 3.24 -1.38
C THR A 239 30.19 3.08 0.09
N ALA A 240 30.38 4.19 0.81
CA ALA A 240 30.72 4.18 2.23
C ALA A 240 29.61 3.52 3.07
N ALA A 241 28.35 3.90 2.82
CA ALA A 241 27.20 3.33 3.51
C ALA A 241 27.06 1.82 3.24
N SER A 242 27.22 1.41 1.99
CA SER A 242 27.16 0.00 1.59
C SER A 242 28.26 -0.83 2.24
N THR A 243 29.48 -0.29 2.30
CA THR A 243 30.62 -0.97 2.97
C THR A 243 30.35 -1.14 4.46
N SER A 244 29.89 -0.08 5.14
CA SER A 244 29.52 -0.13 6.55
C SER A 244 28.38 -1.13 6.80
N PHE A 245 27.36 -1.14 5.95
CA PHE A 245 26.24 -2.08 6.05
C PHE A 245 26.69 -3.54 5.91
N ILE A 246 27.57 -3.84 4.96
CA ILE A 246 28.12 -5.19 4.78
C ILE A 246 28.90 -5.62 6.03
N GLN A 247 29.78 -4.77 6.56
CA GLN A 247 30.55 -5.03 7.79
C GLN A 247 29.62 -5.26 9.00
N ARG A 248 28.60 -4.44 9.17
CA ARG A 248 27.60 -4.60 10.23
C ARG A 248 26.82 -5.90 10.08
N SER A 249 26.41 -6.24 8.85
CA SER A 249 25.75 -7.53 8.58
C SER A 249 26.63 -8.71 8.98
N GLU A 250 27.91 -8.68 8.62
CA GLU A 250 28.87 -9.73 8.98
C GLU A 250 29.10 -9.82 10.50
N SER A 251 29.22 -8.68 11.18
CA SER A 251 29.48 -8.64 12.63
C SER A 251 28.34 -9.26 13.46
N VAL A 252 27.13 -9.25 12.95
CA VAL A 252 25.96 -9.89 13.60
C VAL A 252 25.60 -11.25 13.01
N GLY A 253 26.37 -11.75 12.05
CA GLY A 253 26.12 -13.04 11.38
C GLY A 253 25.02 -13.02 10.33
N ALA A 254 24.53 -11.84 9.93
CA ALA A 254 23.53 -11.71 8.87
C ALA A 254 24.14 -12.01 7.49
N ARG A 255 23.47 -12.86 6.71
CA ARG A 255 23.94 -13.30 5.39
C ARG A 255 23.20 -12.60 4.27
N LEU A 256 23.93 -11.84 3.47
CA LEU A 256 23.44 -11.20 2.27
C LEU A 256 23.47 -12.19 1.08
N LYS A 257 22.61 -12.01 0.09
CA LYS A 257 22.67 -12.78 -1.17
C LYS A 257 23.94 -12.45 -1.96
N SER A 258 24.33 -11.17 -1.97
CA SER A 258 25.55 -10.66 -2.57
C SER A 258 26.13 -9.56 -1.68
N LYS A 259 27.46 -9.50 -1.62
CA LYS A 259 28.22 -8.42 -0.97
C LYS A 259 28.80 -7.45 -2.01
N THR A 260 28.53 -7.64 -3.28
CA THR A 260 28.99 -6.76 -4.34
C THR A 260 28.22 -5.44 -4.27
N ILE A 261 28.95 -4.33 -4.21
CA ILE A 261 28.37 -2.98 -4.26
C ILE A 261 28.20 -2.60 -5.72
N GLU A 262 26.94 -2.59 -6.16
CA GLU A 262 26.57 -2.17 -7.52
C GLU A 262 25.89 -0.81 -7.46
N LEU A 263 26.63 0.23 -7.86
CA LEU A 263 26.10 1.59 -7.96
C LEU A 263 25.32 1.73 -9.28
N ARG A 264 24.01 1.86 -9.19
CA ARG A 264 23.12 1.96 -10.36
C ARG A 264 22.38 3.29 -10.36
N THR A 265 22.22 3.86 -11.57
CA THR A 265 21.39 5.05 -11.81
C THR A 265 19.95 4.68 -12.17
N ALA A 266 19.71 3.43 -12.57
CA ALA A 266 18.38 2.88 -12.84
C ALA A 266 18.26 1.47 -12.26
N TYR A 267 17.16 1.17 -11.57
CA TYR A 267 16.93 -0.11 -10.92
C TYR A 267 15.49 -0.31 -10.48
N ASP A 268 15.13 -1.56 -10.20
CA ASP A 268 13.85 -1.95 -9.61
C ASP A 268 13.96 -2.04 -8.08
N PHE A 269 13.06 -1.40 -7.34
CA PHE A 269 12.94 -1.57 -5.90
C PHE A 269 11.47 -1.62 -5.48
N LEU A 270 11.10 -2.63 -4.70
CA LEU A 270 9.74 -2.88 -4.21
C LEU A 270 8.66 -2.84 -5.31
N GLY A 271 8.99 -3.26 -6.54
CA GLY A 271 8.06 -3.33 -7.66
C GLY A 271 7.91 -2.03 -8.46
N GLU A 272 8.64 -0.98 -8.11
CA GLU A 272 8.81 0.25 -8.90
C GLU A 272 10.18 0.24 -9.59
N HIS A 273 10.24 0.77 -10.79
CA HIS A 273 11.48 1.08 -11.51
C HIS A 273 11.80 2.56 -11.32
N TYR A 274 13.00 2.86 -10.87
CA TYR A 274 13.50 4.22 -10.65
C TYR A 274 14.62 4.56 -11.61
N ASP A 275 14.61 5.79 -12.13
CA ASP A 275 15.71 6.35 -12.92
C ASP A 275 16.16 7.68 -12.31
N HIS A 276 17.38 7.70 -11.79
CA HIS A 276 17.98 8.88 -11.16
C HIS A 276 18.38 9.95 -12.17
N VAL A 277 18.67 9.59 -13.43
CA VAL A 277 19.07 10.53 -14.47
C VAL A 277 17.84 11.23 -15.04
N ALA A 278 16.84 10.45 -15.44
CA ALA A 278 15.59 10.98 -15.97
C ALA A 278 14.66 11.55 -14.86
N LYS A 279 14.97 11.29 -13.59
CA LYS A 279 14.12 11.65 -12.44
C LYS A 279 12.70 11.12 -12.57
N THR A 280 12.57 9.90 -13.09
CA THR A 280 11.27 9.24 -13.33
C THR A 280 11.13 7.94 -12.56
N ARG A 281 9.88 7.48 -12.45
CA ARG A 281 9.53 6.15 -11.99
C ARG A 281 8.41 5.56 -12.85
N CYS A 282 8.37 4.23 -12.89
CA CYS A 282 7.27 3.45 -13.45
C CYS A 282 7.16 2.11 -12.70
N LEU A 283 6.30 1.21 -13.15
CA LEU A 283 6.26 -0.14 -12.60
C LEU A 283 7.52 -0.90 -13.04
N SER A 284 8.07 -1.74 -12.18
CA SER A 284 9.07 -2.71 -12.59
C SER A 284 8.52 -3.63 -13.69
N GLN A 285 9.38 -4.16 -14.57
CA GLN A 285 8.93 -5.02 -15.67
C GLN A 285 8.05 -6.16 -15.18
N LYS A 286 8.44 -6.83 -14.10
CA LYS A 286 7.67 -7.91 -13.48
C LYS A 286 6.27 -7.46 -13.02
N THR A 287 6.12 -6.22 -12.58
CA THR A 287 4.82 -5.67 -12.14
C THR A 287 3.98 -5.25 -13.33
N ALA A 288 4.60 -4.67 -14.35
CA ALA A 288 3.95 -4.32 -15.62
C ALA A 288 3.41 -5.58 -16.35
N ASP A 289 4.17 -6.67 -16.37
CA ASP A 289 3.73 -7.96 -16.93
C ASP A 289 2.47 -8.49 -16.20
N LYS A 290 2.39 -8.32 -14.88
CA LYS A 290 1.18 -8.66 -14.12
C LYS A 290 -0.01 -7.78 -14.51
N ALA A 291 0.21 -6.47 -14.76
CA ALA A 291 -0.84 -5.56 -15.22
C ALA A 291 -1.34 -5.97 -16.61
N HIS A 292 -0.45 -6.33 -17.50
CA HIS A 292 -0.79 -6.86 -18.81
C HIS A 292 -1.59 -8.18 -18.72
N TYR A 293 -1.19 -9.08 -17.84
CA TYR A 293 -1.94 -10.30 -17.58
C TYR A 293 -3.35 -10.01 -17.03
N ALA A 294 -3.48 -9.08 -16.08
CA ALA A 294 -4.76 -8.66 -15.54
C ALA A 294 -5.68 -8.08 -16.62
N LEU A 295 -5.12 -7.25 -17.54
CA LEU A 295 -5.83 -6.72 -18.69
C LEU A 295 -6.40 -7.83 -19.57
N ASN A 296 -5.57 -8.80 -19.96
CA ASN A 296 -5.97 -9.92 -20.78
C ASN A 296 -7.03 -10.80 -20.10
N PHE A 297 -6.89 -11.02 -18.78
CA PHE A 297 -7.88 -11.75 -17.98
C PHE A 297 -9.24 -11.05 -17.96
N LEU A 298 -9.27 -9.74 -17.73
CA LEU A 298 -10.50 -8.94 -17.69
C LEU A 298 -11.24 -8.92 -19.05
N ARG A 299 -10.50 -8.96 -20.15
CA ARG A 299 -11.07 -9.02 -21.52
C ARG A 299 -11.79 -10.34 -21.81
N GLN A 300 -11.49 -11.43 -21.12
CA GLN A 300 -12.11 -12.74 -21.35
C GLN A 300 -13.59 -12.83 -20.89
N ARG A 301 -14.10 -11.85 -20.16
CA ARG A 301 -15.50 -11.76 -19.70
C ARG A 301 -15.98 -12.98 -18.87
N LYS A 302 -15.05 -13.69 -18.21
CA LYS A 302 -15.37 -14.84 -17.35
C LYS A 302 -15.73 -14.37 -15.94
N PRO A 303 -16.58 -15.15 -15.22
CA PRO A 303 -16.77 -14.96 -13.78
C PRO A 303 -15.42 -15.09 -13.06
N SER A 304 -15.26 -14.34 -11.98
CA SER A 304 -14.00 -14.24 -11.24
C SER A 304 -14.26 -14.51 -9.75
N THR A 305 -13.36 -15.22 -9.10
CA THR A 305 -13.44 -15.41 -7.65
C THR A 305 -13.08 -14.14 -6.90
N THR A 306 -13.58 -13.98 -5.67
CA THR A 306 -13.17 -12.88 -4.77
C THR A 306 -11.66 -12.78 -4.67
N LYS A 307 -10.96 -13.91 -4.54
CA LYS A 307 -9.49 -13.97 -4.47
C LYS A 307 -8.82 -13.39 -5.71
N GLN A 308 -9.32 -13.74 -6.90
CA GLN A 308 -8.81 -13.20 -8.17
C GLN A 308 -9.05 -11.69 -8.28
N LEU A 309 -10.25 -11.24 -7.91
CA LEU A 309 -10.59 -9.82 -7.93
C LEU A 309 -9.74 -9.02 -6.94
N ARG A 310 -9.57 -9.48 -5.70
CA ARG A 310 -8.69 -8.83 -4.72
C ARG A 310 -7.26 -8.70 -5.25
N ALA A 311 -6.73 -9.73 -5.92
CA ALA A 311 -5.40 -9.69 -6.51
C ALA A 311 -5.30 -8.65 -7.66
N ILE A 312 -6.31 -8.58 -8.53
CA ILE A 312 -6.36 -7.58 -9.61
C ILE A 312 -6.45 -6.16 -9.04
N TYR A 313 -7.38 -5.92 -8.10
CA TYR A 313 -7.54 -4.59 -7.50
C TYR A 313 -6.30 -4.15 -6.72
N GLY A 314 -5.68 -5.07 -5.96
CA GLY A 314 -4.42 -4.78 -5.26
C GLY A 314 -3.32 -4.34 -6.22
N LEU A 315 -3.21 -5.00 -7.38
CA LEU A 315 -2.26 -4.63 -8.43
C LEU A 315 -2.60 -3.28 -9.07
N LEU A 316 -3.87 -3.03 -9.40
CA LEU A 316 -4.30 -1.78 -10.04
C LEU A 316 -4.17 -0.57 -9.09
N LEU A 317 -4.49 -0.72 -7.82
CA LEU A 317 -4.29 0.31 -6.79
C LEU A 317 -2.78 0.60 -6.60
N TYR A 318 -1.96 -0.45 -6.59
CA TYR A 318 -0.52 -0.31 -6.56
C TYR A 318 -0.01 0.48 -7.77
N ALA A 319 -0.45 0.11 -8.98
CA ALA A 319 -0.09 0.79 -10.20
C ALA A 319 -0.56 2.26 -10.21
N ALA A 320 -1.76 2.54 -9.67
CA ALA A 320 -2.27 3.90 -9.55
C ALA A 320 -1.35 4.79 -8.70
N GLY A 321 -0.89 4.28 -7.54
CA GLY A 321 0.05 5.02 -6.69
C GLY A 321 1.43 5.22 -7.33
N THR A 322 1.89 4.25 -8.15
CA THR A 322 3.18 4.34 -8.85
C THR A 322 3.12 5.29 -10.05
N LEU A 323 2.08 5.18 -10.88
CA LEU A 323 1.93 5.90 -12.15
C LEU A 323 1.08 7.18 -12.03
N ARG A 324 0.68 7.57 -10.81
CA ARG A 324 -0.19 8.73 -10.54
C ARG A 324 -1.52 8.67 -11.28
N ILE A 325 -2.08 7.47 -11.43
CA ILE A 325 -3.39 7.29 -12.05
C ILE A 325 -4.47 7.79 -11.09
N VAL A 326 -5.33 8.66 -11.58
CA VAL A 326 -6.45 9.22 -10.81
C VAL A 326 -7.53 8.16 -10.61
N VAL A 327 -7.60 7.58 -9.42
CA VAL A 327 -8.51 6.46 -9.09
C VAL A 327 -9.99 6.87 -9.22
N ALA A 328 -10.31 8.14 -8.97
CA ALA A 328 -11.66 8.67 -9.14
C ALA A 328 -12.25 8.45 -10.55
N ARG A 329 -11.40 8.25 -11.59
CA ARG A 329 -11.84 7.90 -12.95
C ARG A 329 -12.55 6.56 -13.06
N PHE A 330 -12.40 5.71 -12.05
CA PHE A 330 -12.89 4.33 -12.02
C PHE A 330 -13.88 4.14 -10.88
N HIS A 331 -14.88 5.02 -10.83
CA HIS A 331 -15.85 5.11 -9.74
C HIS A 331 -16.62 3.80 -9.54
N TRP A 332 -17.15 3.23 -10.61
CA TRP A 332 -17.96 2.01 -10.52
C TRP A 332 -17.13 0.79 -10.19
N ALA A 333 -15.90 0.72 -10.69
CA ALA A 333 -14.95 -0.32 -10.29
C ALA A 333 -14.67 -0.25 -8.78
N MET A 334 -14.43 0.94 -8.22
CA MET A 334 -14.18 1.11 -6.80
C MET A 334 -15.40 0.78 -5.94
N ARG A 335 -16.61 1.16 -6.38
CA ARG A 335 -17.85 0.75 -5.72
C ARG A 335 -18.05 -0.76 -5.73
N PHE A 336 -17.79 -1.41 -6.86
CA PHE A 336 -17.86 -2.85 -6.97
C PHE A 336 -16.86 -3.54 -6.03
N MET A 337 -15.65 -3.00 -5.90
CA MET A 337 -14.65 -3.49 -4.93
C MET A 337 -15.20 -3.47 -3.50
N SER A 338 -15.81 -2.35 -3.08
CA SER A 338 -16.34 -2.24 -1.72
C SER A 338 -17.46 -3.24 -1.42
N TRP A 339 -18.19 -3.67 -2.45
CA TRP A 339 -19.24 -4.67 -2.32
C TRP A 339 -18.70 -6.10 -2.17
N PHE A 340 -17.74 -6.55 -3.01
CA PHE A 340 -17.27 -7.93 -2.95
C PHE A 340 -16.15 -8.14 -1.92
N ALA A 341 -15.50 -7.09 -1.43
CA ALA A 341 -14.29 -7.21 -0.61
C ALA A 341 -14.45 -8.02 0.67
N SER A 342 -15.65 -8.10 1.24
CA SER A 342 -15.97 -8.88 2.44
C SER A 342 -16.48 -10.30 2.16
N THR A 343 -16.62 -10.68 0.88
CA THR A 343 -17.16 -12.00 0.52
C THR A 343 -16.08 -13.10 0.62
N PRO A 344 -16.47 -14.38 0.80
CA PRO A 344 -15.54 -15.50 0.84
C PRO A 344 -14.64 -15.59 -0.40
N GLU A 345 -13.41 -16.09 -0.24
CA GLU A 345 -12.37 -16.06 -1.30
C GLU A 345 -12.74 -16.82 -2.58
N ASP A 346 -13.49 -17.90 -2.45
CA ASP A 346 -13.91 -18.81 -3.52
C ASP A 346 -15.20 -18.39 -4.21
N ARG A 347 -15.94 -17.41 -3.64
CA ARG A 347 -17.17 -16.91 -4.24
C ARG A 347 -16.94 -16.36 -5.63
N LEU A 348 -17.76 -16.81 -6.60
CA LEU A 348 -17.74 -16.32 -7.98
C LEU A 348 -18.60 -15.07 -8.13
N HIS A 349 -18.08 -14.10 -8.89
CA HIS A 349 -18.74 -12.85 -9.23
C HIS A 349 -18.76 -12.68 -10.74
N VAL A 350 -19.93 -12.27 -11.26
CA VAL A 350 -20.07 -11.74 -12.61
C VAL A 350 -19.78 -10.24 -12.53
N ILE A 351 -18.78 -9.77 -13.25
CA ILE A 351 -18.41 -8.34 -13.27
C ILE A 351 -19.40 -7.62 -14.19
N PRO A 352 -20.16 -6.62 -13.72
CA PRO A 352 -21.03 -5.79 -14.57
C PRO A 352 -20.28 -5.16 -15.74
N SER A 353 -20.95 -4.88 -16.84
CA SER A 353 -20.29 -4.43 -18.09
C SER A 353 -19.58 -3.10 -17.96
N ASP A 354 -20.17 -2.15 -17.25
CA ASP A 354 -19.63 -0.83 -16.95
C ASP A 354 -18.41 -0.90 -16.01
N VAL A 355 -18.52 -1.65 -14.91
CA VAL A 355 -17.39 -1.96 -14.02
C VAL A 355 -16.25 -2.60 -14.79
N ARG A 356 -16.56 -3.55 -15.68
CA ARG A 356 -15.54 -4.21 -16.52
C ARG A 356 -14.87 -3.22 -17.46
N THR A 357 -15.64 -2.32 -18.06
CA THR A 357 -15.10 -1.28 -18.96
C THR A 357 -14.10 -0.40 -18.21
N GLU A 358 -14.42 0.05 -17.00
CA GLU A 358 -13.51 0.82 -16.16
C GLU A 358 -12.26 0.00 -15.77
N LEU A 359 -12.44 -1.25 -15.36
CA LEU A 359 -11.31 -2.12 -14.98
C LEU A 359 -10.38 -2.41 -16.17
N VAL A 360 -10.92 -2.62 -17.37
CA VAL A 360 -10.13 -2.81 -18.59
C VAL A 360 -9.37 -1.53 -18.94
N CYS A 361 -10.02 -0.37 -18.86
CA CYS A 361 -9.36 0.91 -19.06
C CYS A 361 -8.23 1.15 -18.03
N TRP A 362 -8.49 0.87 -16.75
CA TRP A 362 -7.48 1.00 -15.69
C TRP A 362 -6.28 0.06 -15.91
N ALA A 363 -6.55 -1.22 -16.21
CA ALA A 363 -5.52 -2.20 -16.50
C ALA A 363 -4.73 -1.86 -17.78
N GLN A 364 -5.38 -1.25 -18.78
CA GLN A 364 -4.71 -0.76 -20.00
C GLN A 364 -3.70 0.33 -19.66
N VAL A 365 -4.11 1.39 -18.95
CA VAL A 365 -3.22 2.46 -18.52
C VAL A 365 -2.06 1.93 -17.65
N ALA A 366 -2.35 0.99 -16.73
CA ALA A 366 -1.33 0.36 -15.91
C ALA A 366 -0.33 -0.48 -16.75
N SER A 367 -0.81 -1.15 -17.81
CA SER A 367 0.06 -1.97 -18.70
C SER A 367 0.90 -1.14 -19.67
N GLU A 368 0.46 0.05 -20.05
CA GLU A 368 1.24 1.01 -20.84
C GLU A 368 2.47 1.50 -20.08
N ASN A 369 2.40 1.51 -18.75
CA ASN A 369 3.52 1.74 -17.86
C ASN A 369 4.33 3.01 -18.19
N THR A 370 3.65 4.09 -18.58
CA THR A 370 4.30 5.35 -18.95
C THR A 370 5.03 5.94 -17.74
N PRO A 371 6.34 6.23 -17.84
CA PRO A 371 7.09 6.81 -16.74
C PRO A 371 6.53 8.18 -16.30
N VAL A 372 6.51 8.42 -15.00
CA VAL A 372 6.09 9.69 -14.39
C VAL A 372 7.25 10.28 -13.57
N ALA A 373 7.20 11.58 -13.27
CA ALA A 373 8.19 12.20 -12.40
C ALA A 373 8.27 11.45 -11.05
N VAL A 374 9.49 11.13 -10.59
CA VAL A 374 9.69 10.38 -9.34
C VAL A 374 9.22 11.18 -8.14
N TRP A 375 9.41 12.49 -8.17
CA TRP A 375 8.99 13.44 -7.14
C TRP A 375 8.50 14.73 -7.79
N GLU A 376 7.68 15.48 -7.11
CA GLU A 376 7.33 16.84 -7.47
C GLU A 376 7.82 17.76 -6.37
N GLU A 377 8.60 18.76 -6.75
CA GLU A 377 9.02 19.78 -5.81
C GLU A 377 7.81 20.56 -5.27
N GLU A 378 7.87 20.92 -4.00
CA GLU A 378 6.87 21.78 -3.43
C GLU A 378 7.01 23.18 -4.05
N VAL A 379 5.99 23.57 -4.80
CA VAL A 379 5.86 24.94 -5.28
C VAL A 379 5.07 25.75 -4.26
N GLU A 380 5.34 27.06 -4.20
CA GLU A 380 4.55 27.96 -3.36
C GLU A 380 3.09 27.97 -3.78
N VAL A 381 2.20 28.27 -2.84
CA VAL A 381 0.77 28.40 -3.10
C VAL A 381 0.53 29.67 -3.91
N ASP A 382 0.01 29.52 -5.12
CA ASP A 382 -0.33 30.65 -6.00
C ASP A 382 -1.66 31.29 -5.61
N LEU A 383 -2.60 30.45 -5.11
CA LEU A 383 -3.96 30.84 -4.83
C LEU A 383 -4.53 30.07 -3.65
N THR A 384 -5.23 30.75 -2.75
CA THR A 384 -6.05 30.12 -1.71
C THR A 384 -7.52 30.33 -2.04
N ILE A 385 -8.33 29.28 -2.03
CA ILE A 385 -9.76 29.32 -2.33
C ILE A 385 -10.55 28.77 -1.15
N TYR A 386 -11.62 29.47 -0.80
CA TYR A 386 -12.65 29.02 0.13
C TYR A 386 -13.93 28.78 -0.67
N THR A 387 -14.62 27.69 -0.41
CA THR A 387 -15.87 27.34 -1.09
C THR A 387 -16.94 26.91 -0.09
N ASP A 388 -18.17 27.22 -0.41
CA ASP A 388 -19.35 26.83 0.35
C ASP A 388 -20.56 26.63 -0.57
N ALA A 389 -21.48 25.75 -0.18
CA ALA A 389 -22.71 25.49 -0.88
C ALA A 389 -23.93 25.62 0.02
N SER A 390 -25.01 26.19 -0.52
CA SER A 390 -26.33 26.22 0.11
C SER A 390 -27.36 25.58 -0.80
N ALA A 391 -28.59 25.44 -0.31
CA ALA A 391 -29.73 24.96 -1.13
C ALA A 391 -30.04 25.85 -2.36
N THR A 392 -29.67 27.12 -2.30
CA THR A 392 -30.01 28.12 -3.33
C THR A 392 -28.85 28.51 -4.25
N GLY A 393 -27.62 28.23 -3.84
CA GLY A 393 -26.45 28.62 -4.62
C GLY A 393 -25.15 28.23 -3.99
N TRP A 394 -24.06 28.78 -4.52
CA TRP A 394 -22.72 28.54 -4.06
C TRP A 394 -21.94 29.84 -3.93
N GLY A 395 -20.99 29.86 -3.01
CA GLY A 395 -20.08 30.96 -2.77
C GLY A 395 -18.62 30.54 -2.87
N ALA A 396 -17.77 31.45 -3.30
CA ALA A 396 -16.34 31.25 -3.28
C ALA A 396 -15.56 32.55 -3.07
N ILE A 397 -14.44 32.44 -2.38
CA ILE A 397 -13.46 33.53 -2.22
C ILE A 397 -12.12 33.00 -2.68
N SER A 398 -11.42 33.73 -3.52
CA SER A 398 -10.03 33.46 -3.85
C SER A 398 -9.12 34.56 -3.38
N VAL A 399 -7.97 34.17 -2.83
CA VAL A 399 -6.90 35.10 -2.41
C VAL A 399 -5.63 34.70 -3.15
N SER A 400 -5.13 35.61 -3.99
CA SER A 400 -3.87 35.37 -4.72
C SER A 400 -2.67 35.55 -3.81
N LYS A 401 -1.50 35.04 -4.20
CA LYS A 401 -0.21 35.28 -3.54
C LYS A 401 0.11 36.75 -3.39
N GLY A 402 -0.35 37.59 -4.35
CA GLY A 402 -0.19 39.08 -4.31
C GLY A 402 -1.22 39.79 -3.43
N GLY A 403 -2.09 39.06 -2.70
CA GLY A 403 -3.11 39.64 -1.82
C GLY A 403 -4.38 40.11 -2.53
N SER A 404 -4.52 39.93 -3.85
CA SER A 404 -5.78 40.23 -4.55
C SER A 404 -6.88 39.26 -4.15
N VAL A 405 -8.05 39.81 -3.84
CA VAL A 405 -9.23 39.03 -3.40
C VAL A 405 -10.32 39.11 -4.45
N LEU A 406 -10.87 37.96 -4.83
CA LEU A 406 -12.06 37.84 -5.67
C LEU A 406 -13.14 37.07 -4.93
N CYS A 407 -14.37 37.58 -4.96
CA CYS A 407 -15.54 36.96 -4.32
C CYS A 407 -16.58 36.61 -5.38
N LEU A 408 -17.16 35.42 -5.27
CA LEU A 408 -18.26 34.96 -6.12
C LEU A 408 -19.42 34.50 -5.26
N SER A 409 -20.62 34.89 -5.66
CA SER A 409 -21.90 34.38 -5.13
C SER A 409 -22.82 34.14 -6.32
N GLN A 410 -23.23 32.90 -6.53
CA GLN A 410 -23.97 32.49 -7.71
C GLN A 410 -25.11 31.55 -7.34
N PRO A 411 -26.33 31.72 -7.94
CA PRO A 411 -27.41 30.74 -7.79
C PRO A 411 -27.05 29.44 -8.52
N TRP A 412 -27.66 28.34 -8.09
CA TRP A 412 -27.71 27.14 -8.90
C TRP A 412 -28.51 27.35 -10.18
N THR A 413 -28.02 26.87 -11.28
CA THR A 413 -28.74 26.91 -12.55
C THR A 413 -29.81 25.83 -12.62
N VAL A 414 -30.76 25.95 -13.53
CA VAL A 414 -31.75 24.90 -13.81
C VAL A 414 -31.06 23.59 -14.21
N HIS A 415 -29.95 23.68 -14.93
CA HIS A 415 -29.14 22.52 -15.32
C HIS A 415 -28.50 21.84 -14.10
N ASP A 416 -28.01 22.63 -13.14
CA ASP A 416 -27.42 22.07 -11.90
C ASP A 416 -28.48 21.29 -11.11
N HIS A 417 -29.70 21.84 -10.98
CA HIS A 417 -30.82 21.15 -10.31
C HIS A 417 -31.28 19.90 -11.05
N ALA A 418 -31.22 19.89 -12.39
CA ALA A 418 -31.55 18.71 -13.18
C ALA A 418 -30.52 17.59 -13.07
N ALA A 419 -29.25 17.95 -12.94
CA ALA A 419 -28.13 16.98 -12.90
C ALA A 419 -27.81 16.46 -11.49
N TRP A 420 -28.12 17.25 -10.44
CA TRP A 420 -27.63 16.96 -9.08
C TRP A 420 -28.72 17.17 -8.02
N ASN A 421 -28.75 16.33 -7.01
CA ASN A 421 -29.56 16.53 -5.81
C ASN A 421 -28.89 17.58 -4.88
N LEU A 422 -29.14 18.86 -5.18
CA LEU A 422 -28.52 19.99 -4.48
C LEU A 422 -29.11 20.28 -3.10
N SER A 423 -30.15 19.56 -2.67
CA SER A 423 -30.60 19.57 -1.28
C SER A 423 -29.63 18.79 -0.35
N SER A 424 -28.72 18.00 -0.92
CA SER A 424 -27.71 17.24 -0.19
C SER A 424 -26.33 17.89 -0.33
N SER A 425 -25.66 18.17 0.79
CA SER A 425 -24.28 18.67 0.82
C SER A 425 -23.30 17.73 0.09
N VAL A 426 -23.61 16.41 0.06
CA VAL A 426 -22.82 15.40 -0.66
C VAL A 426 -22.69 15.68 -2.16
N ALA A 427 -23.69 16.34 -2.77
CA ALA A 427 -23.64 16.74 -4.17
C ALA A 427 -23.31 18.24 -4.34
N ALA A 428 -23.90 19.10 -3.50
CA ALA A 428 -23.78 20.55 -3.62
C ALA A 428 -22.33 21.03 -3.37
N GLU A 429 -21.67 20.56 -2.32
CA GLU A 429 -20.30 20.99 -1.99
C GLU A 429 -19.26 20.62 -3.06
N PRO A 430 -19.19 19.37 -3.58
CA PRO A 430 -18.27 19.06 -4.66
C PRO A 430 -18.56 19.83 -5.95
N LEU A 431 -19.84 20.13 -6.23
CA LEU A 431 -20.21 20.95 -7.37
C LEU A 431 -19.78 22.41 -7.19
N ALA A 432 -19.93 22.99 -5.98
CA ALA A 432 -19.43 24.32 -5.66
C ALA A 432 -17.92 24.41 -5.87
N ILE A 433 -17.16 23.41 -5.42
CA ILE A 433 -15.72 23.32 -5.66
C ILE A 433 -15.41 23.34 -7.15
N ARG A 434 -16.08 22.51 -7.97
CA ARG A 434 -15.87 22.48 -9.43
C ARG A 434 -16.13 23.85 -10.07
N LYS A 435 -17.22 24.50 -9.69
CA LYS A 435 -17.59 25.82 -10.23
C LYS A 435 -16.62 26.91 -9.77
N ALA A 436 -16.23 26.92 -8.51
CA ALA A 436 -15.25 27.86 -7.97
C ALA A 436 -13.90 27.73 -8.67
N VAL A 437 -13.41 26.51 -8.84
CA VAL A 437 -12.15 26.26 -9.54
C VAL A 437 -12.24 26.67 -11.01
N ALA A 438 -13.34 26.34 -11.70
CA ALA A 438 -13.55 26.73 -13.10
C ALA A 438 -13.55 28.26 -13.29
N ALA A 439 -14.10 29.00 -12.31
CA ALA A 439 -14.25 30.45 -12.39
C ALA A 439 -13.01 31.23 -11.91
N LEU A 440 -12.30 30.72 -10.89
CA LEU A 440 -11.30 31.48 -10.15
C LEU A 440 -9.85 31.00 -10.35
N VAL A 441 -9.64 29.75 -10.79
CA VAL A 441 -8.29 29.22 -10.95
C VAL A 441 -7.77 29.42 -12.37
N PRO A 442 -6.77 30.27 -12.58
CA PRO A 442 -6.15 30.38 -13.88
C PRO A 442 -5.39 29.10 -14.23
N ARG A 443 -5.38 28.72 -15.51
CA ARG A 443 -4.66 27.53 -16.00
C ARG A 443 -3.16 27.58 -15.80
N THR A 444 -2.61 28.74 -15.46
CA THR A 444 -1.20 28.96 -15.13
C THR A 444 -0.86 28.71 -13.67
N ALA A 445 -1.88 28.57 -12.80
CA ALA A 445 -1.67 28.26 -11.38
C ALA A 445 -1.06 26.86 -11.23
N ARG A 446 0.02 26.76 -10.48
CA ARG A 446 0.71 25.50 -10.24
C ARG A 446 0.25 24.82 -8.96
N ARG A 447 -0.06 25.62 -7.91
CA ARG A 447 -0.53 25.10 -6.62
C ARG A 447 -1.65 25.95 -6.04
N VAL A 448 -2.75 25.31 -5.67
CA VAL A 448 -3.94 25.94 -5.07
C VAL A 448 -4.25 25.26 -3.74
N LEU A 449 -4.41 26.06 -2.69
CA LEU A 449 -4.92 25.62 -1.40
C LEU A 449 -6.43 25.85 -1.38
N LEU A 450 -7.21 24.78 -1.25
CA LEU A 450 -8.67 24.83 -1.29
C LEU A 450 -9.25 24.44 0.07
N TYR A 451 -10.08 25.31 0.62
CA TYR A 451 -10.81 25.09 1.87
C TYR A 451 -12.28 24.85 1.60
N THR A 452 -12.84 23.85 2.27
CA THR A 452 -14.28 23.52 2.31
C THR A 452 -14.63 23.04 3.71
N ASP A 453 -15.85 23.21 4.17
CA ASP A 453 -16.33 22.64 5.43
C ASP A 453 -16.87 21.20 5.26
N HIS A 454 -16.82 20.66 4.06
CA HIS A 454 -17.27 19.31 3.77
C HIS A 454 -16.19 18.25 4.04
N GLU A 455 -16.04 17.86 5.31
CA GLU A 455 -15.02 16.93 5.80
C GLU A 455 -14.96 15.62 5.00
N SER A 456 -16.14 15.08 4.62
CA SER A 456 -16.20 13.84 3.83
C SER A 456 -15.54 13.96 2.45
N PHE A 457 -15.54 15.15 1.83
CA PHE A 457 -14.83 15.39 0.57
C PHE A 457 -13.32 15.50 0.79
N CYS A 458 -12.88 16.09 1.90
CA CYS A 458 -11.47 16.13 2.26
C CYS A 458 -10.92 14.69 2.39
N PHE A 459 -11.60 13.80 3.11
CA PHE A 459 -11.22 12.39 3.18
C PHE A 459 -11.25 11.66 1.83
N ALA A 460 -12.20 12.02 0.95
CA ALA A 460 -12.26 11.46 -0.39
C ALA A 460 -11.06 11.92 -1.23
N SER A 461 -10.64 13.17 -1.08
CA SER A 461 -9.49 13.72 -1.80
C SER A 461 -8.17 13.05 -1.40
N GLU A 462 -7.95 12.81 -0.10
CA GLU A 462 -6.78 12.08 0.41
C GLU A 462 -6.67 10.67 -0.18
N LYS A 463 -7.82 10.00 -0.33
CA LYS A 463 -7.90 8.64 -0.91
C LYS A 463 -7.99 8.64 -2.44
N SER A 464 -8.07 9.82 -3.06
CA SER A 464 -8.36 10.00 -4.50
C SER A 464 -9.64 9.29 -4.96
N TRP A 465 -10.58 9.01 -4.06
CA TRP A 465 -11.86 8.38 -4.35
C TRP A 465 -12.85 8.50 -3.16
N GLY A 466 -14.14 8.62 -3.48
CA GLY A 466 -15.24 8.63 -2.50
C GLY A 466 -16.46 7.83 -2.96
N LYS A 467 -17.30 7.41 -2.01
CA LYS A 467 -18.49 6.59 -2.29
C LYS A 467 -19.53 7.34 -3.15
N ALA A 468 -19.68 8.65 -2.96
CA ALA A 468 -20.59 9.47 -3.73
C ALA A 468 -19.99 9.78 -5.11
N TYR A 469 -20.81 9.65 -6.16
CA TYR A 469 -20.38 9.93 -7.53
C TYR A 469 -19.92 11.39 -7.72
N ALA A 470 -20.58 12.33 -7.05
CA ALA A 470 -20.20 13.74 -7.06
C ALA A 470 -18.74 13.98 -6.63
N TYR A 471 -18.24 13.20 -5.66
CA TYR A 471 -16.83 13.29 -5.23
C TYR A 471 -15.89 12.86 -6.35
N SER A 472 -16.20 11.75 -7.01
CA SER A 472 -15.39 11.27 -8.14
C SER A 472 -15.38 12.27 -9.30
N CYS A 473 -16.53 12.87 -9.62
CA CYS A 473 -16.62 13.92 -10.64
C CYS A 473 -15.79 15.15 -10.29
N ALA A 474 -15.82 15.60 -9.04
CA ALA A 474 -15.02 16.74 -8.62
C ALA A 474 -13.52 16.42 -8.64
N LEU A 475 -13.10 15.25 -8.12
CA LEU A 475 -11.70 14.83 -8.13
C LEU A 475 -11.14 14.65 -9.55
N GLN A 476 -11.94 14.07 -10.48
CA GLN A 476 -11.55 13.98 -11.89
C GLN A 476 -11.37 15.36 -12.53
N PHE A 477 -12.30 16.27 -12.25
CA PHE A 477 -12.23 17.65 -12.75
C PHE A 477 -10.97 18.36 -12.24
N LEU A 478 -10.69 18.29 -10.93
CA LEU A 478 -9.47 18.87 -10.34
C LEU A 478 -8.21 18.28 -10.96
N ALA A 479 -8.17 16.97 -11.14
CA ALA A 479 -7.03 16.30 -11.78
C ALA A 479 -6.81 16.72 -13.25
N SER A 480 -7.87 17.11 -13.96
CA SER A 480 -7.78 17.58 -15.35
C SER A 480 -7.19 18.99 -15.49
N TYR A 481 -7.04 19.72 -14.39
CA TYR A 481 -6.56 21.09 -14.41
C TYR A 481 -5.06 21.22 -14.65
N GLY A 482 -4.26 20.17 -14.32
CA GLY A 482 -2.80 20.25 -14.34
C GLY A 482 -2.21 21.05 -13.16
N THR A 483 -3.05 21.47 -12.22
CA THR A 483 -2.73 22.22 -11.00
C THR A 483 -2.71 21.27 -9.81
N LYS A 484 -1.76 21.44 -8.89
CA LYS A 484 -1.78 20.72 -7.61
C LYS A 484 -2.79 21.37 -6.67
N PHE A 485 -3.81 20.61 -6.25
CA PHE A 485 -4.79 21.05 -5.26
C PHE A 485 -4.51 20.40 -3.91
N ASP A 486 -4.26 21.24 -2.89
CA ASP A 486 -4.22 20.81 -1.49
C ASP A 486 -5.57 21.13 -0.86
N ILE A 487 -6.40 20.13 -0.63
CA ILE A 487 -7.76 20.30 -0.12
C ILE A 487 -7.74 20.14 1.40
N ARG A 488 -8.29 21.11 2.11
CA ARG A 488 -8.30 21.16 3.58
C ARG A 488 -9.68 21.46 4.12
N HIS A 489 -9.98 20.85 5.25
CA HIS A 489 -11.18 21.16 6.00
C HIS A 489 -11.03 22.49 6.75
N ILE A 490 -12.12 23.28 6.75
CA ILE A 490 -12.31 24.44 7.61
C ILE A 490 -13.67 24.30 8.31
N ALA A 491 -13.76 24.64 9.59
CA ALA A 491 -15.06 24.62 10.26
C ALA A 491 -15.99 25.67 9.64
N GLY A 492 -17.28 25.33 9.46
CA GLY A 492 -18.24 26.18 8.75
C GLY A 492 -18.34 27.61 9.35
N GLU A 493 -18.25 27.76 10.67
CA GLU A 493 -18.23 29.05 11.36
C GLU A 493 -17.03 29.94 10.97
N PHE A 494 -15.93 29.34 10.48
CA PHE A 494 -14.74 30.05 9.99
C PHE A 494 -14.65 30.09 8.48
N ASN A 495 -15.62 29.50 7.74
CA ASN A 495 -15.62 29.52 6.29
C ASN A 495 -16.14 30.85 5.76
N PRO A 496 -15.29 31.74 5.22
CA PRO A 496 -15.72 33.05 4.77
C PRO A 496 -16.65 32.98 3.53
N ALA A 497 -16.71 31.83 2.86
CA ALA A 497 -17.59 31.63 1.70
C ALA A 497 -19.06 31.33 2.10
N ASP A 498 -19.36 30.98 3.37
CA ASP A 498 -20.73 30.66 3.85
C ASP A 498 -21.71 31.83 3.59
N VAL A 499 -21.31 33.05 3.88
CA VAL A 499 -22.12 34.23 3.64
C VAL A 499 -22.46 34.39 2.15
N LEU A 500 -21.54 34.06 1.26
CA LEU A 500 -21.71 34.20 -0.18
C LEU A 500 -22.61 33.10 -0.76
N SER A 501 -22.57 31.90 -0.24
CA SER A 501 -23.45 30.79 -0.68
C SER A 501 -24.92 31.06 -0.34
N ARG A 502 -25.19 31.80 0.74
CA ARG A 502 -26.52 32.15 1.27
C ARG A 502 -27.00 33.54 0.89
N ALA A 503 -26.15 34.32 0.21
CA ALA A 503 -26.52 35.67 -0.21
C ALA A 503 -27.75 35.61 -1.10
N ARG A 504 -28.72 36.49 -0.81
CA ARG A 504 -29.85 36.72 -1.74
C ARG A 504 -29.25 37.36 -2.99
N HIS A 505 -29.22 36.65 -4.09
CA HIS A 505 -28.65 37.12 -5.36
C HIS A 505 -29.36 38.37 -5.81
N MET A 506 -28.70 39.52 -5.68
CA MET A 506 -29.19 40.77 -6.28
C MET A 506 -28.87 40.72 -7.77
N PRO A 507 -29.87 40.88 -8.64
CA PRO A 507 -29.61 41.03 -10.06
C PRO A 507 -28.83 42.33 -10.29
N GLY A 508 -27.62 42.25 -10.80
CA GLY A 508 -26.90 43.39 -11.35
C GLY A 508 -25.58 43.85 -10.74
N SER A 509 -24.96 43.13 -9.83
CA SER A 509 -23.70 43.62 -9.18
C SER A 509 -22.40 42.92 -9.55
N PHE A 510 -22.34 42.14 -10.61
CA PHE A 510 -21.07 41.52 -11.04
C PHE A 510 -20.87 41.66 -12.56
N THR A 511 -19.95 42.54 -12.96
CA THR A 511 -19.43 42.68 -14.32
C THR A 511 -18.13 41.87 -14.47
N GLY A 512 -18.21 40.55 -14.23
CA GLY A 512 -17.18 39.65 -14.69
C GLY A 512 -17.47 39.15 -16.11
N PRO A 513 -16.48 38.71 -16.89
CA PRO A 513 -16.73 38.14 -18.20
C PRO A 513 -17.72 36.97 -18.06
N PRO A 514 -18.70 36.82 -19.01
CA PRO A 514 -19.65 35.74 -18.97
C PRO A 514 -18.87 34.41 -18.90
N LEU A 515 -19.22 33.58 -17.91
CA LEU A 515 -18.71 32.23 -17.83
C LEU A 515 -19.07 31.53 -19.13
N LEU A 516 -18.10 31.16 -19.92
CA LEU A 516 -18.34 30.24 -21.03
C LEU A 516 -19.03 29.00 -20.45
N PRO A 517 -20.15 28.57 -21.05
CA PRO A 517 -20.81 27.35 -20.60
C PRO A 517 -19.75 26.25 -20.60
N VAL A 518 -19.61 25.60 -19.47
CA VAL A 518 -18.78 24.39 -19.38
C VAL A 518 -19.40 23.41 -20.36
N THR A 519 -18.89 23.37 -21.57
CA THR A 519 -19.30 22.37 -22.55
C THR A 519 -18.95 21.05 -21.91
N ALA A 520 -19.98 20.30 -21.61
CA ALA A 520 -19.95 18.95 -21.08
C ALA A 520 -19.18 18.03 -22.04
N VAL A 521 -17.88 18.05 -21.96
CA VAL A 521 -17.06 16.99 -22.54
C VAL A 521 -17.18 15.82 -21.58
N GLY A 522 -18.20 15.00 -21.81
CA GLY A 522 -18.38 13.73 -21.10
C GLY A 522 -19.67 13.53 -20.30
N ASP A 523 -20.48 14.56 -20.07
CA ASP A 523 -21.70 14.39 -19.24
C ASP A 523 -22.86 13.66 -19.95
N SER A 524 -22.83 13.55 -21.27
CA SER A 524 -23.93 12.93 -22.03
C SER A 524 -24.00 11.40 -21.96
N VAL A 525 -22.93 10.73 -21.53
CA VAL A 525 -22.93 9.26 -21.47
C VAL A 525 -23.34 8.73 -20.09
N PHE A 526 -23.34 9.57 -19.05
CA PHE A 526 -23.53 9.12 -17.66
C PHE A 526 -24.87 9.48 -17.03
N ASN A 527 -25.61 10.46 -17.57
CA ASN A 527 -26.87 10.92 -16.97
C ASN A 527 -28.07 9.98 -17.13
N SER A 528 -28.00 8.97 -18.00
CA SER A 528 -29.18 8.09 -18.24
C SER A 528 -29.30 6.91 -17.26
N ARG A 529 -28.44 6.81 -16.23
CA ARG A 529 -28.34 5.60 -15.41
C ARG A 529 -28.77 5.71 -13.93
N GLU A 530 -28.99 6.91 -13.39
CA GLU A 530 -29.42 7.02 -11.98
C GLU A 530 -30.87 6.60 -11.72
N GLU A 531 -31.75 6.62 -12.75
CA GLU A 531 -33.17 6.28 -12.58
C GLU A 531 -33.49 4.79 -12.66
N GLY A 532 -32.58 3.96 -13.21
CA GLY A 532 -32.82 2.52 -13.42
C GLY A 532 -32.50 1.60 -12.24
N GLU A 533 -31.65 2.01 -11.29
CA GLU A 533 -31.08 1.10 -10.32
C GLU A 533 -31.66 1.10 -8.90
N ARG A 534 -32.73 1.88 -8.63
CA ARG A 534 -33.41 1.84 -7.31
C ARG A 534 -34.15 0.52 -7.03
N GLY A 535 -34.22 -0.39 -7.99
CA GLY A 535 -35.07 -1.58 -7.93
C GLY A 535 -34.35 -2.93 -7.68
N GLN A 536 -33.02 -3.04 -7.73
CA GLN A 536 -32.37 -4.36 -7.75
C GLN A 536 -31.17 -4.59 -6.82
N MET A 537 -30.91 -3.71 -5.87
CA MET A 537 -29.91 -4.01 -4.82
C MET A 537 -30.52 -3.80 -3.43
N GLY A 538 -31.29 -4.79 -2.98
CA GLY A 538 -31.67 -5.04 -1.61
C GLY A 538 -30.71 -6.04 -0.95
#